data_fb76b57183b5822e4ee661663a94df45
#
_entry.id   fb76b57183b5822e4ee661663a94df45
#
_cell.length_a   1.000
_cell.length_b   1.000
_cell.length_c   1.000
_cell.angle_alpha   90.00
_cell.angle_beta   90.00
_cell.angle_gamma   90.00
#
_symmetry.space_group_name_H-M   'P 1'
#
loop_
_entity.id
_entity.type
_entity.pdbx_description
1 polymer ?
#
loop_
_entity_poly.entity_id
_entity_poly.type
_entity_poly.pdbx_seq_one_letter_code
_entity_poly.pdbx_strand_id
1 'polypeptide(L)'
;MGKQIGRLRQNAWPPSWIKYFRRDVLSENTWQFAAHWCSEDGLAFSARTVEAWEQGRRTPNLFVRQSMTRSVIRLRLKGHVITLPDQ
;
A
#
# COMPACT_ATOMS: atom_id res chain seq x y z
N MET A 1 -14.58 18.43 -9.87
CA MET A 1 -14.21 17.86 -9.65
C MET A 1 -13.76 17.13 -9.50
N GLY A 2 -13.35 17.27 -9.65
CA GLY A 2 -12.71 16.53 -9.52
C GLY A 2 -12.57 15.73 -9.09
N LYS A 3 -13.02 15.40 -9.27
CA LYS A 3 -12.93 14.43 -8.76
C LYS A 3 -11.85 13.71 -9.00
N GLN A 4 -11.26 13.29 -8.27
CA GLN A 4 -10.08 12.51 -8.14
C GLN A 4 -10.39 11.04 -8.12
N ILE A 5 -11.40 10.66 -8.81
CA ILE A 5 -11.90 9.29 -8.79
C ILE A 5 -10.82 8.37 -9.29
N GLY A 6 -10.54 7.32 -8.55
CA GLY A 6 -9.54 6.34 -8.94
C GLY A 6 -8.12 6.76 -8.67
N ARG A 7 -7.90 7.96 -8.20
CA ARG A 7 -6.57 8.43 -7.90
C ARG A 7 -6.22 8.14 -6.46
N LEU A 8 -4.95 7.91 -6.22
CA LEU A 8 -4.44 7.71 -4.87
C LEU A 8 -4.04 9.08 -4.33
N ARG A 9 -5.05 9.87 -4.00
CA ARG A 9 -4.85 11.25 -3.65
C ARG A 9 -3.82 11.40 -2.55
N GLN A 10 -2.80 12.21 -2.85
CA GLN A 10 -1.79 12.54 -1.87
C GLN A 10 -1.18 11.31 -1.22
N ASN A 11 -1.19 10.21 -1.95
CA ASN A 11 -0.61 8.96 -1.45
C ASN A 11 -1.28 8.51 -0.16
N ALA A 12 -2.59 8.69 -0.06
CA ALA A 12 -3.33 8.20 1.09
C ALA A 12 -3.40 6.69 1.03
N TRP A 13 -3.09 6.04 2.13
CA TRP A 13 -3.14 4.59 2.22
C TRP A 13 -3.79 4.18 3.53
N PRO A 14 -5.12 4.20 3.58
CA PRO A 14 -5.82 3.74 4.77
C PRO A 14 -5.63 2.25 4.99
N PRO A 15 -5.88 1.77 6.22
CA PRO A 15 -5.65 0.36 6.55
C PRO A 15 -6.33 -0.62 5.61
N SER A 16 -7.56 -0.33 5.17
CA SER A 16 -8.27 -1.24 4.28
C SER A 16 -7.58 -1.37 2.92
N TRP A 17 -6.99 -0.31 2.42
CA TRP A 17 -6.29 -0.34 1.13
C TRP A 17 -5.01 -1.15 1.25
N ILE A 18 -4.31 -1.03 2.36
CA ILE A 18 -3.06 -1.77 2.56
C ILE A 18 -3.37 -3.26 2.59
N LYS A 19 -4.41 -3.65 3.34
CA LYS A 19 -4.79 -5.05 3.44
C LYS A 19 -5.24 -5.60 2.10
N TYR A 20 -6.05 -4.84 1.37
CA TYR A 20 -6.51 -5.24 0.04
C TYR A 20 -5.33 -5.44 -0.90
N PHE A 21 -4.42 -4.48 -0.93
CA PHE A 21 -3.27 -4.56 -1.82
C PHE A 21 -2.43 -5.80 -1.50
N ARG A 22 -2.18 -6.03 -0.24
CA ARG A 22 -1.41 -7.20 0.17
C ARG A 22 -2.10 -8.51 -0.18
N ARG A 23 -3.37 -8.65 0.20
CA ARG A 23 -4.07 -9.92 0.08
C ARG A 23 -4.60 -10.20 -1.31
N ASP A 24 -5.24 -9.20 -1.89
CA ASP A 24 -6.02 -9.43 -3.11
C ASP A 24 -5.23 -9.11 -4.37
N VAL A 25 -4.29 -8.19 -4.30
CA VAL A 25 -3.48 -7.85 -5.46
C VAL A 25 -2.20 -8.66 -5.49
N LEU A 26 -1.47 -8.70 -4.39
CA LEU A 26 -0.18 -9.36 -4.34
C LEU A 26 -0.24 -10.80 -3.82
N SER A 27 -1.32 -11.18 -3.18
CA SER A 27 -1.52 -12.53 -2.63
C SER A 27 -0.40 -12.90 -1.66
N GLU A 28 -0.08 -12.00 -0.74
CA GLU A 28 1.04 -12.17 0.16
C GLU A 28 0.61 -12.15 1.61
N ASN A 29 1.38 -12.81 2.45
CA ASN A 29 1.21 -12.65 3.89
C ASN A 29 1.95 -11.39 4.36
N THR A 30 1.84 -11.09 5.66
CA THR A 30 2.36 -9.82 6.16
C THR A 30 3.88 -9.72 6.07
N TRP A 31 4.59 -10.81 6.29
CA TRP A 31 6.04 -10.70 6.25
C TRP A 31 6.57 -10.66 4.81
N GLN A 32 5.88 -11.30 3.88
CA GLN A 32 6.24 -11.19 2.46
C GLN A 32 6.04 -9.76 1.99
N PHE A 33 4.91 -9.17 2.40
CA PHE A 33 4.61 -7.81 2.03
C PHE A 33 5.62 -6.84 2.63
N ALA A 34 5.98 -7.06 3.89
CA ALA A 34 6.96 -6.20 4.55
C ALA A 34 8.30 -6.20 3.82
N ALA A 35 8.65 -7.31 3.18
CA ALA A 35 9.93 -7.43 2.49
C ALA A 35 10.01 -6.55 1.25
N HIS A 36 8.89 -6.07 0.72
CA HIS A 36 8.91 -5.19 -0.45
C HIS A 36 9.29 -3.76 -0.12
N TRP A 37 9.18 -3.37 1.14
CA TRP A 37 9.30 -1.97 1.50
C TRP A 37 10.42 -1.77 2.48
N CYS A 38 10.99 -0.58 2.43
CA CYS A 38 11.98 -0.19 3.43
C CYS A 38 11.76 1.27 3.78
N SER A 39 12.31 1.67 4.91
CA SER A 39 12.27 3.06 5.34
C SER A 39 13.20 3.89 4.45
N GLU A 40 13.16 5.21 4.61
CA GLU A 40 14.08 6.10 3.90
C GLU A 40 15.53 5.74 4.19
N ASP A 41 15.78 5.17 5.37
CA ASP A 41 17.14 4.77 5.75
C ASP A 41 17.52 3.39 5.20
N GLY A 42 16.63 2.78 4.43
CA GLY A 42 16.91 1.48 3.86
C GLY A 42 16.68 0.30 4.79
N LEU A 43 16.01 0.53 5.92
CA LEU A 43 15.77 -0.53 6.89
C LEU A 43 14.49 -1.27 6.54
N ALA A 44 14.57 -2.59 6.59
CA ALA A 44 13.42 -3.45 6.31
C ALA A 44 12.37 -3.32 7.42
N PHE A 45 11.12 -3.50 7.03
CA PHE A 45 10.02 -3.54 7.99
C PHE A 45 9.75 -4.97 8.42
N SER A 46 9.15 -5.11 9.59
CA SER A 46 8.74 -6.41 10.09
C SER A 46 7.28 -6.67 9.78
N ALA A 47 6.89 -7.95 9.87
CA ALA A 47 5.47 -8.30 9.72
C ALA A 47 4.60 -7.57 10.73
N ARG A 48 5.12 -7.38 11.94
CA ARG A 48 4.38 -6.69 12.99
C ARG A 48 4.08 -5.25 12.59
N THR A 49 5.01 -4.60 11.91
CA THR A 49 4.78 -3.24 11.43
C THR A 49 3.65 -3.21 10.41
N VAL A 50 3.64 -4.16 9.48
CA VAL A 50 2.56 -4.25 8.48
C VAL A 50 1.22 -4.49 9.18
N GLU A 51 1.19 -5.36 10.17
CA GLU A 51 -0.03 -5.62 10.92
C GLU A 51 -0.53 -4.36 11.62
N ALA A 52 0.39 -3.56 12.15
CA ALA A 52 0.01 -2.29 12.78
C ALA A 52 -0.59 -1.34 11.77
N TRP A 53 -0.06 -1.30 10.55
CA TRP A 53 -0.64 -0.48 9.47
C TRP A 53 -2.07 -0.93 9.15
N GLU A 54 -2.29 -2.24 9.06
CA GLU A 54 -3.60 -2.77 8.69
C GLU A 54 -4.63 -2.64 9.79
N GLN A 55 -4.17 -2.52 11.02
CA GLN A 55 -5.04 -2.33 12.17
C GLN A 55 -5.25 -0.86 12.52
N GLY A 56 -4.60 0.04 11.78
CA GLY A 56 -4.74 1.45 12.02
C GLY A 56 -3.98 1.98 13.22
N ARG A 57 -3.13 1.16 13.84
CA ARG A 57 -2.33 1.60 14.98
C ARG A 57 -1.14 2.45 14.56
N ARG A 58 -0.66 2.27 13.35
CA ARG A 58 0.41 3.06 12.77
C ARG A 58 0.10 3.37 11.33
N THR A 59 0.62 4.50 10.86
CA THR A 59 0.49 4.88 9.45
C THR A 59 1.86 4.74 8.80
N PRO A 60 1.95 4.09 7.63
CA PRO A 60 3.22 4.05 6.91
C PRO A 60 3.68 5.47 6.63
N ASN A 61 4.99 5.70 6.68
CA ASN A 61 5.49 7.03 6.39
C ASN A 61 5.29 7.37 4.91
N LEU A 62 5.49 8.63 4.57
CA LEU A 62 5.23 9.12 3.22
C LEU A 62 6.04 8.35 2.17
N PHE A 63 7.28 8.03 2.47
CA PHE A 63 8.13 7.31 1.53
C PHE A 63 7.52 5.97 1.14
N VAL A 64 7.03 5.22 2.13
CA VAL A 64 6.40 3.93 1.86
C VAL A 64 5.09 4.10 1.10
N ARG A 65 4.28 5.09 1.49
CA ARG A 65 3.02 5.34 0.81
C ARG A 65 3.23 5.69 -0.65
N GLN A 66 4.25 6.50 -0.94
CA GLN A 66 4.59 6.82 -2.33
C GLN A 66 5.05 5.58 -3.08
N SER A 67 5.82 4.72 -2.42
CA SER A 67 6.28 3.48 -3.04
C SER A 67 5.13 2.56 -3.40
N MET A 68 4.14 2.44 -2.50
CA MET A 68 2.96 1.63 -2.77
C MET A 68 2.16 2.22 -3.93
N THR A 69 2.03 3.54 -3.97
CA THR A 69 1.32 4.21 -5.06
C THR A 69 1.99 3.93 -6.40
N ARG A 70 3.30 4.04 -6.45
CA ARG A 70 4.03 3.75 -7.68
C ARG A 70 3.84 2.30 -8.12
N SER A 71 3.79 1.38 -7.15
CA SER A 71 3.57 -0.03 -7.47
C SER A 71 2.19 -0.26 -8.08
N VAL A 72 1.16 0.38 -7.53
CA VAL A 72 -0.18 0.25 -8.09
C VAL A 72 -0.22 0.80 -9.52
N ILE A 73 0.37 1.96 -9.73
CA ILE A 73 0.38 2.57 -11.06
C ILE A 73 1.10 1.65 -12.04
N ARG A 74 2.25 1.12 -11.65
CA ARG A 74 3.01 0.22 -12.51
C ARG A 74 2.21 -1.02 -12.87
N LEU A 75 1.53 -1.61 -11.90
CA LEU A 75 0.74 -2.80 -12.15
C LEU A 75 -0.44 -2.51 -13.07
N ARG A 76 -1.10 -1.37 -12.87
CA ARG A 76 -2.21 -0.98 -13.76
C ARG A 76 -1.73 -0.78 -15.19
N LEU A 77 -0.56 -0.19 -15.36
CA LEU A 77 0.00 -0.01 -16.70
C LEU A 77 0.33 -1.33 -17.37
N LYS A 78 0.56 -2.37 -16.59
CA LYS A 78 0.80 -3.71 -17.12
C LYS A 78 -0.48 -4.49 -17.36
N GLY A 79 -1.63 -3.87 -17.14
CA GLY A 79 -2.91 -4.49 -17.41
C GLY A 79 -3.62 -5.09 -16.21
N HIS A 80 -3.06 -4.96 -15.02
CA HIS A 80 -3.74 -5.45 -13.82
C HIS A 80 -4.92 -4.56 -13.47
N VAL A 81 -6.04 -5.17 -13.13
CA VAL A 81 -7.21 -4.42 -12.68
C VAL A 81 -7.13 -4.31 -11.16
N ILE A 82 -6.90 -3.10 -10.68
CA ILE A 82 -6.80 -2.84 -9.26
C ILE A 82 -7.83 -1.79 -8.89
N THR A 83 -8.83 -2.21 -8.11
CA THR A 83 -9.90 -1.33 -7.64
C THR A 83 -9.80 -1.25 -6.13
N LEU A 84 -9.31 -0.13 -5.65
CA LEU A 84 -9.12 0.07 -4.23
C LEU A 84 -10.48 0.19 -3.54
N PRO A 85 -10.63 -0.37 -2.33
CA PRO A 85 -11.90 -0.28 -1.63
C PRO A 85 -12.28 1.15 -1.30
N ASP A 86 -13.57 1.41 -1.20
CA ASP A 86 -14.03 2.70 -0.73
C ASP A 86 -13.74 2.85 0.74
N GLN A 87 -13.60 4.08 1.15
CA GLN A 87 -13.36 4.43 2.54
C GLN A 87 -14.64 4.34 3.37
#